data_afa9f4b204359587068802adea2e164b
#
_entry.id   afa9f4b204359587068802adea2e164b
#
_cell.length_a   1.000
_cell.length_b   1.000
_cell.length_c   1.000
_cell.angle_alpha   90.00
_cell.angle_beta   90.00
_cell.angle_gamma   90.00
#
_symmetry.space_group_name_H-M   'P 1'
#
loop_
_entity.id
_entity.type
_entity.pdbx_description
1 polymer ?
#
loop_
_entity_poly.entity_id
_entity_poly.type
_entity_poly.pdbx_seq_one_letter_code
_entity_poly.pdbx_strand_id
1 'polypeptide(L)' 'KAMKKLDADERDVITLFYMEDKPVSEIALILGMTESNTKVKLHRIRKKLYVLITNEKL' A
#
# COMPACT_ATOMS: atom_id res chain seq x y z
N LYS A 1 7.78 -11.72 2.94
CA LYS A 1 7.29 -12.55 1.85
C LYS A 1 6.07 -11.95 1.17
N ALA A 2 5.12 -11.46 1.97
CA ALA A 2 3.91 -10.84 1.41
C ALA A 2 4.25 -9.63 0.56
N MET A 3 5.28 -8.89 0.92
CA MET A 3 5.70 -7.71 0.16
C MET A 3 6.17 -8.03 -1.24
N LYS A 4 6.63 -9.23 -1.48
CA LYS A 4 7.08 -9.63 -2.81
C LYS A 4 5.92 -9.76 -3.80
N LYS A 5 4.71 -9.89 -3.31
CA LYS A 5 3.52 -9.97 -4.16
C LYS A 5 2.98 -8.62 -4.57
N LEU A 6 3.54 -7.55 -4.04
CA LEU A 6 3.12 -6.19 -4.35
C LEU A 6 4.01 -5.62 -5.45
N ASP A 7 3.44 -4.79 -6.33
CA ASP A 7 4.26 -4.09 -7.32
C ASP A 7 5.01 -2.94 -6.67
N ALA A 8 5.87 -2.26 -7.44
CA ALA A 8 6.72 -1.20 -6.90
C ALA A 8 5.90 -0.05 -6.31
N ASP A 9 4.82 0.35 -7.00
CA ASP A 9 3.98 1.46 -6.52
C ASP A 9 3.31 1.09 -5.21
N GLU A 10 2.83 -0.13 -5.12
CA GLU A 10 2.15 -0.60 -3.91
C GLU A 10 3.11 -0.63 -2.72
N ARG A 11 4.34 -1.08 -2.95
CA ARG A 11 5.34 -1.09 -1.89
C ARG A 11 5.69 0.31 -1.44
N ASP A 12 5.80 1.25 -2.38
CA ASP A 12 6.08 2.64 -2.06
C ASP A 12 4.96 3.24 -1.20
N VAL A 13 3.72 2.99 -1.57
CA VAL A 13 2.57 3.49 -0.82
C VAL A 13 2.58 2.96 0.61
N ILE A 14 2.81 1.66 0.76
CA ILE A 14 2.80 1.03 2.08
C ILE A 14 3.94 1.54 2.94
N THR A 15 5.11 1.70 2.34
CA THR A 15 6.29 2.20 3.06
C THR A 15 6.03 3.60 3.58
N LEU A 16 5.52 4.48 2.72
CA LEU A 16 5.26 5.86 3.11
C LEU A 16 4.16 5.95 4.16
N PHE A 17 3.12 5.14 4.02
CA PHE A 17 1.97 5.22 4.93
C PHE A 17 2.25 4.59 6.30
N TYR A 18 2.84 3.40 6.32
CA TYR A 18 3.03 2.65 7.56
C TYR A 18 4.39 2.86 8.21
N MET A 19 5.43 2.96 7.41
CA MET A 19 6.78 3.09 7.97
C MET A 19 7.19 4.53 8.21
N GLU A 20 6.77 5.44 7.34
CA GLU A 20 7.12 6.85 7.47
C GLU A 20 5.98 7.70 7.99
N ASP A 21 4.83 7.07 8.24
CA ASP A 21 3.71 7.74 8.87
C ASP A 21 3.21 8.96 8.11
N LYS A 22 3.26 8.91 6.78
CA LYS A 22 2.83 10.01 5.94
C LYS A 22 1.33 9.97 5.70
N PRO A 23 0.65 11.12 5.69
CA PRO A 23 -0.77 11.14 5.35
C PRO A 23 -0.99 10.89 3.86
N VAL A 24 -2.20 10.46 3.51
CA VAL A 24 -2.54 10.14 2.13
C VAL A 24 -2.27 11.30 1.17
N SER A 25 -2.60 12.53 1.60
CA SER A 25 -2.38 13.70 0.75
C SER A 25 -0.90 13.87 0.39
N GLU A 26 -0.01 13.63 1.35
CA GLU A 26 1.42 13.77 1.12
C GLU A 26 1.95 12.65 0.24
N ILE A 27 1.48 11.43 0.46
CA ILE A 27 1.86 10.29 -0.37
C ILE A 27 1.46 10.54 -1.82
N ALA A 28 0.26 11.05 -2.03
CA ALA A 28 -0.22 11.36 -3.38
C ALA A 28 0.73 12.35 -4.06
N LEU A 29 1.15 13.39 -3.36
CA LEU A 29 2.09 14.37 -3.90
C LEU A 29 3.42 13.72 -4.25
N ILE A 30 3.96 12.93 -3.35
CA ILE A 30 5.26 12.30 -3.54
C ILE A 30 5.25 11.38 -4.76
N LEU A 31 4.17 10.62 -4.94
CA LEU A 31 4.10 9.64 -6.02
C LEU A 31 3.46 10.19 -7.29
N GLY A 32 3.06 11.47 -7.29
CA GLY A 32 2.42 12.06 -8.47
C GLY A 32 1.05 11.49 -8.77
N MET A 33 0.30 11.16 -7.72
CA MET A 33 -1.03 10.57 -7.84
C MET A 33 -2.09 11.49 -7.25
N THR A 34 -3.35 11.23 -7.54
CA THR A 34 -4.44 11.91 -6.84
C THR A 34 -4.66 11.23 -5.50
N GLU A 35 -5.29 11.96 -4.56
CA GLU A 35 -5.63 11.37 -3.26
C GLU A 35 -6.59 10.20 -3.42
N SER A 36 -7.55 10.34 -4.34
CA SER A 36 -8.51 9.27 -4.61
C SER A 36 -7.81 7.99 -5.07
N ASN A 37 -6.87 8.12 -5.99
CA ASN A 37 -6.11 6.97 -6.47
C ASN A 37 -5.25 6.36 -5.37
N THR A 38 -4.67 7.21 -4.54
CA THR A 38 -3.86 6.73 -3.42
C THR A 38 -4.70 5.93 -2.44
N LYS A 39 -5.90 6.41 -2.14
CA LYS A 39 -6.81 5.69 -1.24
C LYS A 39 -7.23 4.34 -1.83
N VAL A 40 -7.51 4.31 -3.12
CA VAL A 40 -7.86 3.06 -3.81
C VAL A 40 -6.70 2.08 -3.73
N LYS A 41 -5.47 2.55 -3.96
CA LYS A 41 -4.30 1.69 -3.86
C LYS A 41 -4.12 1.14 -2.45
N LEU A 42 -4.27 1.98 -1.45
CA LEU A 42 -4.17 1.54 -0.06
C LEU A 42 -5.20 0.45 0.25
N HIS A 43 -6.42 0.64 -0.22
CA HIS A 43 -7.47 -0.34 -0.01
C HIS A 43 -7.11 -1.68 -0.65
N ARG A 44 -6.62 -1.64 -1.88
CA ARG A 44 -6.21 -2.84 -2.61
C ARG A 44 -5.04 -3.55 -1.92
N ILE A 45 -4.07 -2.76 -1.46
CA ILE A 45 -2.91 -3.29 -0.76
C ILE A 45 -3.34 -4.02 0.51
N ARG A 46 -4.20 -3.41 1.29
CA ARG A 46 -4.70 -4.02 2.52
C ARG A 46 -5.41 -5.34 2.23
N LYS A 47 -6.19 -5.36 1.16
CA LYS A 47 -6.91 -6.56 0.77
C LYS A 47 -5.94 -7.66 0.36
N LYS A 48 -4.92 -7.32 -0.43
CA LYS A 48 -3.90 -8.28 -0.84
C LYS A 48 -3.14 -8.83 0.35
N LEU A 49 -2.73 -7.98 1.25
CA LEU A 49 -1.98 -8.40 2.44
C LEU A 49 -2.84 -9.29 3.34
N TYR A 50 -4.10 -8.94 3.49
CA TYR A 50 -5.01 -9.74 4.29
C TYR A 50 -5.11 -11.18 3.74
N VAL A 51 -5.31 -11.30 2.42
CA VAL A 51 -5.43 -12.61 1.78
C VAL A 51 -4.13 -13.38 1.90
N LEU A 52 -3.00 -12.74 1.64
CA LEU A 52 -1.69 -13.39 1.70
C LEU A 52 -1.37 -13.89 3.11
N ILE A 53 -1.63 -13.05 4.10
CA ILE A 53 -1.37 -13.40 5.49
C ILE A 53 -2.29 -14.55 5.93
N THR A 54 -3.55 -14.48 5.55
CA THR A 54 -4.52 -15.52 5.88
C THR A 54 -4.10 -16.86 5.26
N ASN A 55 -3.67 -16.83 4.00
CA ASN A 55 -3.23 -18.03 3.31
C ASN A 55 -1.97 -18.63 3.97
N GLU A 56 -1.06 -17.77 4.41
CA GLU A 56 0.15 -18.26 5.05
C GLU A 56 -0.12 -18.94 6.39
N LYS A 57 -1.18 -18.53 7.06
CA LYS A 57 -1.55 -19.14 8.33
C LYS A 57 -2.19 -20.52 8.17
N LEU A 58 -2.68 -20.81 6.99
CA LEU A 58 -3.27 -22.09 6.70
C LEU A 58 -2.23 -23.11 6.29
#